data_1b91a7428fa8f2443b2f64719937a50c
#
_entry.id   1b91a7428fa8f2443b2f64719937a50c
#
_cell.length_a   1.000
_cell.length_b   1.000
_cell.length_c   1.000
_cell.angle_alpha   90.00
_cell.angle_beta   90.00
_cell.angle_gamma   90.00
#
_symmetry.space_group_name_H-M   'P 1'
#
loop_
_entity.id
_entity.type
_entity.pdbx_description
1 polymer ?
#
loop_
_entity_poly.entity_id
_entity_poly.type
_entity_poly.pdbx_seq_one_letter_code
_entity_poly.pdbx_strand_id
1 'polypeptide(L)'
;MNIQHHFENNILPDLYSKYTDNPVDGFSVTSFPFEITTLPENTVSLAWSFTDRDAIPVCGFEYIHWVVANVSPKRTHIVEDFANQDKEHLKGSNSLTSKFMAKDFGDLTKTYIGPCPPEKDHLYTLTVYALDKELDLTEGFFLNELHHAMKGHILAQTSYDFVGKV
;
A
#
# COMPACT_ATOMS: atom_id res chain seq x y z
N MET A 1 11.57 11.43 8.79
CA MET A 1 10.87 10.14 8.69
C MET A 1 11.45 9.35 7.54
N ASN A 2 11.73 8.03 7.73
CA ASN A 2 12.32 7.16 6.71
C ASN A 2 11.61 5.81 6.71
N ILE A 3 11.65 5.12 5.54
CA ILE A 3 11.23 3.73 5.39
C ILE A 3 12.49 2.86 5.38
N GLN A 4 12.48 1.76 6.14
CA GLN A 4 13.55 0.75 6.17
C GLN A 4 12.96 -0.64 5.88
N HIS A 5 13.72 -1.49 5.20
CA HIS A 5 13.38 -2.88 4.90
C HIS A 5 14.65 -3.71 4.74
N HIS A 6 14.52 -5.03 4.62
CA HIS A 6 15.65 -5.95 4.50
C HIS A 6 15.73 -6.67 3.16
N PHE A 7 15.01 -6.20 2.12
CA PHE A 7 15.01 -6.86 0.81
C PHE A 7 16.26 -6.48 0.03
N GLU A 8 16.89 -7.50 -0.55
CA GLU A 8 18.08 -7.33 -1.36
C GLU A 8 17.77 -6.59 -2.67
N ASN A 9 18.57 -5.58 -3.00
CA ASN A 9 18.43 -4.75 -4.20
C ASN A 9 17.02 -4.13 -4.37
N ASN A 10 16.27 -3.95 -3.28
CA ASN A 10 14.89 -3.43 -3.27
C ASN A 10 13.88 -4.33 -4.02
N ILE A 11 14.24 -5.57 -4.33
CA ILE A 11 13.37 -6.52 -5.02
C ILE A 11 12.40 -7.11 -4.00
N LEU A 12 11.10 -7.01 -4.29
CA LEU A 12 10.09 -7.70 -3.47
C LEU A 12 10.19 -9.21 -3.67
N PRO A 13 10.36 -9.99 -2.59
CA PRO A 13 10.33 -11.44 -2.65
C PRO A 13 9.05 -12.02 -3.26
N ASP A 14 9.15 -13.21 -3.80
CA ASP A 14 8.07 -13.93 -4.48
C ASP A 14 6.80 -14.05 -3.63
N LEU A 15 6.94 -14.25 -2.33
CA LEU A 15 5.82 -14.31 -1.38
C LEU A 15 4.88 -13.10 -1.48
N TYR A 16 5.42 -11.91 -1.75
CA TYR A 16 4.66 -10.65 -1.82
C TYR A 16 4.28 -10.25 -3.25
N SER A 17 4.55 -11.09 -4.25
CA SER A 17 4.37 -10.81 -5.68
C SER A 17 3.57 -11.91 -6.40
N LYS A 18 3.45 -11.83 -7.72
CA LYS A 18 2.75 -12.82 -8.55
C LYS A 18 3.31 -14.24 -8.48
N TYR A 19 4.52 -14.40 -7.93
CA TYR A 19 5.19 -15.70 -7.81
C TYR A 19 4.92 -16.40 -6.47
N THR A 20 3.99 -15.88 -5.66
CA THR A 20 3.60 -16.53 -4.40
C THR A 20 3.05 -17.94 -4.64
N ASP A 21 3.41 -18.88 -3.75
CA ASP A 21 2.88 -20.25 -3.75
C ASP A 21 1.40 -20.32 -3.33
N ASN A 22 0.85 -19.26 -2.73
CA ASN A 22 -0.51 -19.22 -2.18
C ASN A 22 -1.31 -18.02 -2.72
N PRO A 23 -1.56 -17.95 -4.04
CA PRO A 23 -2.33 -16.84 -4.61
C PRO A 23 -3.82 -16.95 -4.26
N VAL A 24 -4.46 -15.82 -4.02
CA VAL A 24 -5.92 -15.69 -3.94
C VAL A 24 -6.40 -14.98 -5.20
N ASP A 25 -7.24 -15.65 -5.99
CA ASP A 25 -7.70 -15.12 -7.29
C ASP A 25 -6.55 -14.67 -8.24
N GLY A 26 -5.38 -15.29 -8.11
CA GLY A 26 -4.20 -14.98 -8.92
C GLY A 26 -3.30 -13.89 -8.38
N PHE A 27 -3.60 -13.33 -7.19
CA PHE A 27 -2.79 -12.29 -6.54
C PHE A 27 -2.16 -12.78 -5.24
N SER A 28 -0.94 -12.32 -4.92
CA SER A 28 -0.48 -12.37 -3.54
C SER A 28 -1.28 -11.37 -2.72
N VAL A 29 -1.76 -11.80 -1.56
CA VAL A 29 -2.47 -10.96 -0.58
C VAL A 29 -1.67 -10.76 0.70
N THR A 30 -0.50 -11.36 0.78
CA THR A 30 0.42 -11.24 1.93
C THR A 30 1.21 -9.94 1.78
N SER A 31 0.95 -8.95 2.63
CA SER A 31 1.67 -7.69 2.60
C SER A 31 3.08 -7.84 3.16
N PHE A 32 4.03 -7.11 2.56
CA PHE A 32 5.43 -7.15 2.96
C PHE A 32 5.70 -6.34 4.24
N PRO A 33 6.69 -6.76 5.06
CA PRO A 33 7.10 -6.03 6.25
C PRO A 33 8.00 -4.83 5.90
N PHE A 34 7.90 -3.76 6.71
CA PHE A 34 8.80 -2.61 6.66
C PHE A 34 8.80 -1.86 8.00
N GLU A 35 9.77 -0.98 8.19
CA GLU A 35 9.84 -0.13 9.38
C GLU A 35 9.74 1.34 9.00
N ILE A 36 9.10 2.12 9.87
CA ILE A 36 9.00 3.57 9.78
C ILE A 36 9.84 4.15 10.92
N THR A 37 10.87 4.93 10.58
CA THR A 37 11.77 5.49 11.57
C THR A 37 11.71 7.02 11.59
N THR A 38 12.14 7.62 12.70
CA THR A 38 12.24 9.09 12.83
C THR A 38 10.90 9.80 12.57
N LEU A 39 9.85 9.38 13.27
CA LEU A 39 8.55 10.06 13.21
C LEU A 39 8.65 11.49 13.76
N PRO A 40 7.95 12.47 13.14
CA PRO A 40 7.79 13.80 13.72
C PRO A 40 7.14 13.75 15.11
N GLU A 41 7.50 14.70 15.97
CA GLU A 41 6.72 14.97 17.17
C GLU A 41 5.28 15.32 16.80
N ASN A 42 4.34 15.00 17.68
CA ASN A 42 2.90 15.22 17.48
C ASN A 42 2.25 14.39 16.36
N THR A 43 2.91 13.34 15.87
CA THR A 43 2.26 12.37 14.98
C THR A 43 1.13 11.66 15.74
N VAL A 44 -0.10 11.78 15.23
CA VAL A 44 -1.31 11.18 15.80
C VAL A 44 -1.69 9.90 15.06
N SER A 45 -1.52 9.87 13.73
CA SER A 45 -1.78 8.68 12.91
C SER A 45 -0.79 8.55 11.75
N LEU A 46 -0.73 7.35 11.19
CA LEU A 46 0.01 7.03 9.97
C LEU A 46 -0.97 6.59 8.89
N ALA A 47 -0.61 6.89 7.65
CA ALA A 47 -1.29 6.40 6.45
C ALA A 47 -0.26 6.06 5.38
N TRP A 48 -0.61 5.19 4.43
CA TRP A 48 0.25 4.93 3.28
C TRP A 48 -0.52 4.47 2.05
N SER A 49 0.13 4.62 0.91
CA SER A 49 -0.27 4.01 -0.36
C SER A 49 0.89 3.24 -0.97
N PHE A 50 0.59 2.15 -1.65
CA PHE A 50 1.51 1.39 -2.48
C PHE A 50 0.96 1.34 -3.89
N THR A 51 1.68 1.93 -4.85
CA THR A 51 1.17 2.19 -6.20
C THR A 51 2.21 1.85 -7.27
N ASP A 52 1.72 1.56 -8.48
CA ASP A 52 2.50 1.26 -9.67
C ASP A 52 2.19 2.29 -10.77
N ARG A 53 3.14 3.20 -11.02
CA ARG A 53 3.06 4.19 -12.12
C ARG A 53 3.50 3.62 -13.45
N ASP A 54 4.32 2.56 -13.45
CA ASP A 54 4.74 1.88 -14.67
C ASP A 54 3.57 1.10 -15.31
N ALA A 55 2.46 0.93 -14.60
CA ALA A 55 1.20 0.41 -15.13
C ALA A 55 0.49 1.38 -16.08
N ILE A 56 0.80 2.69 -16.09
CA ILE A 56 0.12 3.68 -16.94
C ILE A 56 0.15 3.29 -18.43
N PRO A 57 1.28 2.90 -19.03
CA PRO A 57 1.31 2.44 -20.42
C PRO A 57 0.53 1.13 -20.66
N VAL A 58 0.31 0.32 -19.62
CA VAL A 58 -0.34 -1.00 -19.69
C VAL A 58 -1.86 -0.86 -19.61
N CYS A 59 -2.37 -0.12 -18.62
CA CYS A 59 -3.82 -0.05 -18.35
C CYS A 59 -4.41 1.36 -18.41
N GLY A 60 -3.60 2.41 -18.63
CA GLY A 60 -4.04 3.79 -18.79
C GLY A 60 -4.09 4.62 -17.51
N PHE A 61 -3.77 4.05 -16.34
CA PHE A 61 -3.78 4.72 -15.05
C PHE A 61 -2.74 4.15 -14.10
N GLU A 62 -2.39 4.94 -13.05
CA GLU A 62 -1.57 4.47 -11.92
C GLU A 62 -2.32 3.36 -11.18
N TYR A 63 -1.72 2.17 -11.05
CA TYR A 63 -2.38 1.05 -10.40
C TYR A 63 -2.14 1.09 -8.89
N ILE A 64 -3.22 0.96 -8.12
CA ILE A 64 -3.23 1.04 -6.66
C ILE A 64 -3.24 -0.37 -6.10
N HIS A 65 -2.20 -0.73 -5.36
CA HIS A 65 -2.00 -2.05 -4.77
C HIS A 65 -2.43 -2.14 -3.31
N TRP A 66 -2.26 -1.07 -2.53
CA TRP A 66 -2.57 -1.05 -1.11
C TRP A 66 -2.76 0.38 -0.61
N VAL A 67 -3.81 0.62 0.15
CA VAL A 67 -4.08 1.92 0.79
C VAL A 67 -4.53 1.69 2.23
N VAL A 68 -3.93 2.43 3.15
CA VAL A 68 -4.17 2.30 4.60
C VAL A 68 -4.27 3.69 5.24
N ALA A 69 -5.15 3.83 6.23
CA ALA A 69 -5.26 5.04 7.04
C ALA A 69 -5.46 4.71 8.53
N ASN A 70 -5.21 5.70 9.37
CA ASN A 70 -5.44 5.67 10.83
C ASN A 70 -4.67 4.56 11.56
N VAL A 71 -3.45 4.27 11.13
CA VAL A 71 -2.56 3.38 11.88
C VAL A 71 -1.96 4.15 13.05
N SER A 72 -1.96 3.55 14.24
CA SER A 72 -1.35 4.14 15.44
C SER A 72 0.15 4.43 15.22
N PRO A 73 0.66 5.62 15.59
CA PRO A 73 2.08 5.95 15.46
C PRO A 73 3.00 5.11 16.38
N LYS A 74 2.43 4.30 17.26
CA LYS A 74 3.17 3.29 18.05
C LYS A 74 3.53 2.05 17.23
N ARG A 75 2.89 1.84 16.09
CA ARG A 75 3.11 0.72 15.17
C ARG A 75 4.05 1.15 14.05
N THR A 76 5.30 1.33 14.37
CA THR A 76 6.36 1.70 13.41
C THR A 76 7.01 0.49 12.75
N HIS A 77 6.89 -0.69 13.35
CA HIS A 77 7.30 -1.98 12.79
C HIS A 77 6.08 -2.64 12.16
N ILE A 78 5.95 -2.52 10.84
CA ILE A 78 4.87 -3.14 10.07
C ILE A 78 5.28 -4.57 9.78
N VAL A 79 4.56 -5.51 10.36
CA VAL A 79 4.87 -6.95 10.24
C VAL A 79 4.40 -7.51 8.90
N GLU A 80 4.96 -8.67 8.54
CA GLU A 80 4.45 -9.47 7.42
C GLU A 80 2.94 -9.70 7.56
N ASP A 81 2.23 -9.65 6.45
CA ASP A 81 0.77 -9.88 6.38
C ASP A 81 -0.08 -8.90 7.22
N PHE A 82 0.45 -7.72 7.53
CA PHE A 82 -0.25 -6.66 8.27
C PHE A 82 -1.62 -6.35 7.65
N ALA A 83 -1.74 -6.34 6.33
CA ALA A 83 -2.99 -6.04 5.63
C ALA A 83 -4.16 -6.96 6.04
N ASN A 84 -3.88 -8.21 6.41
CA ASN A 84 -4.88 -9.18 6.79
C ASN A 84 -4.99 -9.38 8.31
N GLN A 85 -3.86 -9.31 9.02
CA GLN A 85 -3.79 -9.60 10.46
C GLN A 85 -4.24 -8.43 11.33
N ASP A 86 -3.90 -7.20 10.95
CA ASP A 86 -4.26 -6.01 11.71
C ASP A 86 -5.73 -5.62 11.50
N LYS A 87 -6.43 -5.28 12.58
CA LYS A 87 -7.86 -4.93 12.59
C LYS A 87 -8.13 -3.51 13.08
N GLU A 88 -7.08 -2.76 13.43
CA GLU A 88 -7.23 -1.45 14.07
C GLU A 88 -6.99 -0.28 13.10
N HIS A 89 -6.67 -0.55 11.83
CA HIS A 89 -6.52 0.46 10.80
C HIS A 89 -7.71 0.48 9.83
N LEU A 90 -7.88 1.57 9.09
CA LEU A 90 -8.83 1.64 7.99
C LEU A 90 -8.21 1.13 6.70
N LYS A 91 -8.93 0.24 6.01
CA LYS A 91 -8.55 -0.31 4.72
C LYS A 91 -9.14 0.52 3.59
N GLY A 92 -8.30 1.03 2.70
CA GLY A 92 -8.72 1.71 1.48
C GLY A 92 -8.88 0.76 0.30
N SER A 93 -9.51 1.24 -0.75
CA SER A 93 -9.74 0.50 -1.99
C SER A 93 -8.51 0.47 -2.88
N ASN A 94 -8.16 -0.71 -3.40
CA ASN A 94 -7.17 -0.91 -4.46
C ASN A 94 -7.81 -0.89 -5.85
N SER A 95 -7.01 -1.04 -6.92
CA SER A 95 -7.49 -0.96 -8.31
C SER A 95 -8.40 -2.10 -8.75
N LEU A 96 -8.53 -3.20 -7.99
CA LEU A 96 -9.52 -4.24 -8.28
C LEU A 96 -10.97 -3.74 -8.14
N THR A 97 -11.20 -2.60 -7.46
CA THR A 97 -12.50 -1.91 -7.37
C THR A 97 -12.91 -1.25 -8.69
N SER A 98 -11.99 -1.12 -9.67
CA SER A 98 -12.25 -0.42 -10.92
C SER A 98 -13.43 -1.02 -11.69
N LYS A 99 -14.29 -0.15 -12.23
CA LYS A 99 -15.41 -0.54 -13.12
C LYS A 99 -14.94 -1.17 -14.44
N PHE A 100 -13.66 -1.09 -14.75
CA PHE A 100 -13.06 -1.76 -15.94
C PHE A 100 -12.66 -3.21 -15.66
N MET A 101 -12.74 -3.66 -14.40
CA MET A 101 -12.49 -5.06 -14.06
C MET A 101 -13.67 -5.94 -14.52
N ALA A 102 -13.35 -7.13 -15.05
CA ALA A 102 -14.36 -8.04 -15.63
C ALA A 102 -15.21 -8.77 -14.58
N LYS A 103 -14.80 -8.76 -13.31
CA LYS A 103 -15.51 -9.44 -12.21
C LYS A 103 -15.45 -8.61 -10.92
N ASP A 104 -16.35 -8.94 -9.98
CA ASP A 104 -16.28 -8.47 -8.62
C ASP A 104 -15.24 -9.30 -7.83
N PHE A 105 -14.29 -8.62 -7.19
CA PHE A 105 -13.24 -9.22 -6.38
C PHE A 105 -13.56 -9.21 -4.87
N GLY A 106 -14.74 -8.71 -4.46
CA GLY A 106 -15.17 -8.71 -3.07
C GLY A 106 -14.16 -8.06 -2.12
N ASP A 107 -13.79 -8.79 -1.05
CA ASP A 107 -12.89 -8.28 -0.01
C ASP A 107 -11.45 -8.04 -0.50
N LEU A 108 -11.03 -8.64 -1.62
CA LEU A 108 -9.72 -8.37 -2.22
C LEU A 108 -9.55 -6.92 -2.66
N THR A 109 -10.65 -6.20 -2.88
CA THR A 109 -10.64 -4.77 -3.24
C THR A 109 -10.14 -3.87 -2.13
N LYS A 110 -10.05 -4.35 -0.87
CA LYS A 110 -9.69 -3.58 0.32
C LYS A 110 -8.46 -4.12 1.05
N THR A 111 -7.64 -4.94 0.41
CA THR A 111 -6.42 -5.46 1.01
C THR A 111 -5.21 -5.16 0.14
N TYR A 112 -4.04 -5.62 0.56
CA TYR A 112 -2.85 -5.64 -0.28
C TYR A 112 -3.04 -6.63 -1.43
N ILE A 113 -2.65 -6.22 -2.63
CA ILE A 113 -2.45 -7.09 -3.79
C ILE A 113 -1.03 -6.92 -4.31
N GLY A 114 -0.34 -8.04 -4.50
CA GLY A 114 1.07 -8.05 -4.88
C GLY A 114 1.34 -7.54 -6.29
N PRO A 115 2.58 -7.10 -6.56
CA PRO A 115 3.08 -6.82 -7.90
C PRO A 115 2.82 -7.94 -8.89
N CYS A 116 2.36 -7.57 -10.10
CA CYS A 116 2.13 -8.49 -11.20
C CYS A 116 2.44 -7.80 -12.55
N PRO A 117 3.69 -7.34 -12.78
CA PRO A 117 4.04 -6.65 -14.01
C PRO A 117 4.01 -7.62 -15.20
N PRO A 118 3.46 -7.21 -16.39
CA PRO A 118 3.22 -8.14 -17.48
C PRO A 118 4.41 -8.35 -18.43
N GLU A 119 5.22 -7.31 -18.69
CA GLU A 119 6.21 -7.33 -19.77
C GLU A 119 7.64 -7.04 -19.35
N LYS A 120 7.84 -6.28 -18.28
CA LYS A 120 9.13 -5.90 -17.71
C LYS A 120 9.00 -5.65 -16.22
N ASP A 121 10.12 -5.55 -15.50
CA ASP A 121 10.12 -5.11 -14.12
C ASP A 121 9.49 -3.71 -13.98
N HIS A 122 8.62 -3.52 -12.99
CA HIS A 122 8.03 -2.23 -12.64
C HIS A 122 8.57 -1.73 -11.30
N LEU A 123 8.56 -0.40 -11.13
CA LEU A 123 8.79 0.24 -9.84
C LEU A 123 7.46 0.49 -9.12
N TYR A 124 7.39 -0.02 -7.91
CA TYR A 124 6.24 0.12 -7.01
C TYR A 124 6.61 1.05 -5.88
N THR A 125 5.90 2.17 -5.77
CA THR A 125 6.20 3.21 -4.79
C THR A 125 5.35 3.04 -3.53
N LEU A 126 6.00 2.77 -2.38
CA LEU A 126 5.39 2.91 -1.06
C LEU A 126 5.56 4.34 -0.59
N THR A 127 4.46 5.05 -0.36
CA THR A 127 4.48 6.40 0.23
C THR A 127 3.80 6.38 1.59
N VAL A 128 4.54 6.76 2.64
CA VAL A 128 4.07 6.81 4.03
C VAL A 128 3.90 8.27 4.45
N TYR A 129 2.81 8.56 5.14
CA TYR A 129 2.44 9.86 5.68
C TYR A 129 2.33 9.80 7.21
N ALA A 130 2.95 10.76 7.90
CA ALA A 130 2.73 11.03 9.31
C ALA A 130 1.78 12.22 9.43
N LEU A 131 0.70 12.05 10.19
CA LEU A 131 -0.41 13.00 10.25
C LEU A 131 -0.60 13.51 11.69
N ASP A 132 -1.10 14.76 11.83
CA ASP A 132 -1.39 15.40 13.11
C ASP A 132 -2.79 15.08 13.66
N LYS A 133 -3.55 14.21 12.96
CA LYS A 133 -4.88 13.76 13.37
C LYS A 133 -5.20 12.37 12.83
N GLU A 134 -6.25 11.74 13.37
CA GLU A 134 -6.95 10.67 12.68
C GLU A 134 -7.88 11.25 11.61
N LEU A 135 -7.98 10.55 10.48
CA LEU A 135 -8.79 10.99 9.35
C LEU A 135 -10.23 10.50 9.49
N ASP A 136 -11.18 11.35 9.15
CA ASP A 136 -12.60 11.01 9.07
C ASP A 136 -12.90 10.35 7.72
N LEU A 137 -12.55 9.05 7.63
CA LEU A 137 -12.72 8.21 6.46
C LEU A 137 -13.53 6.97 6.83
N THR A 138 -14.23 6.42 5.84
CA THR A 138 -14.97 5.16 5.98
C THR A 138 -14.18 4.05 5.29
N GLU A 139 -14.19 2.84 5.84
CA GLU A 139 -13.52 1.68 5.23
C GLU A 139 -13.93 1.49 3.76
N GLY A 140 -12.97 1.20 2.91
CA GLY A 140 -13.16 1.17 1.46
C GLY A 140 -12.99 2.54 0.79
N PHE A 141 -12.51 3.55 1.50
CA PHE A 141 -12.16 4.85 0.92
C PHE A 141 -11.17 4.71 -0.25
N PHE A 142 -11.26 5.63 -1.20
CA PHE A 142 -10.35 5.68 -2.35
C PHE A 142 -9.10 6.53 -2.06
N LEU A 143 -8.02 6.30 -2.82
CA LEU A 143 -6.77 7.05 -2.66
C LEU A 143 -6.93 8.57 -2.81
N ASN A 144 -7.81 9.04 -3.69
CA ASN A 144 -8.13 10.47 -3.82
C ASN A 144 -8.82 11.04 -2.57
N GLU A 145 -9.66 10.25 -1.89
CA GLU A 145 -10.31 10.65 -0.64
C GLU A 145 -9.27 10.73 0.49
N LEU A 146 -8.30 9.79 0.53
CA LEU A 146 -7.16 9.89 1.43
C LEU A 146 -6.39 11.19 1.22
N HIS A 147 -6.03 11.50 -0.03
CA HIS A 147 -5.30 12.73 -0.35
C HIS A 147 -6.08 14.00 0.04
N HIS A 148 -7.41 14.02 -0.16
CA HIS A 148 -8.25 15.13 0.27
C HIS A 148 -8.30 15.28 1.79
N ALA A 149 -8.47 14.16 2.52
CA ALA A 149 -8.55 14.15 3.97
C ALA A 149 -7.23 14.55 4.65
N MET A 150 -6.08 14.20 4.03
CA MET A 150 -4.74 14.55 4.54
C MET A 150 -4.34 16.01 4.29
N LYS A 151 -5.06 16.75 3.44
CA LYS A 151 -4.65 18.12 3.04
C LYS A 151 -4.57 19.05 4.24
N GLY A 152 -3.37 19.60 4.50
CA GLY A 152 -3.09 20.47 5.64
C GLY A 152 -2.80 19.74 6.97
N HIS A 153 -2.76 18.40 6.95
CA HIS A 153 -2.53 17.55 8.13
C HIS A 153 -1.26 16.70 8.04
N ILE A 154 -0.50 16.83 6.98
CA ILE A 154 0.75 16.05 6.78
C ILE A 154 1.89 16.74 7.54
N LEU A 155 2.43 16.07 8.56
CA LEU A 155 3.63 16.49 9.29
C LEU A 155 4.91 16.10 8.54
N ALA A 156 4.92 14.92 7.93
CA ALA A 156 6.00 14.43 7.08
C ALA A 156 5.48 13.36 6.13
N GLN A 157 6.15 13.23 4.98
CA GLN A 157 5.98 12.09 4.07
C GLN A 157 7.33 11.58 3.61
N THR A 158 7.38 10.31 3.27
CA THR A 158 8.54 9.66 2.66
C THR A 158 8.08 8.60 1.68
N SER A 159 8.84 8.38 0.63
CA SER A 159 8.53 7.34 -0.37
C SER A 159 9.73 6.44 -0.57
N TYR A 160 9.46 5.19 -0.93
CA TYR A 160 10.47 4.20 -1.26
C TYR A 160 9.99 3.35 -2.43
N ASP A 161 10.91 3.11 -3.40
CA ASP A 161 10.59 2.33 -4.59
C ASP A 161 11.11 0.89 -4.46
N PHE A 162 10.20 -0.04 -4.64
CA PHE A 162 10.49 -1.48 -4.72
C PHE A 162 10.40 -1.96 -6.16
N VAL A 163 11.19 -2.97 -6.49
CA VAL A 163 11.14 -3.64 -7.79
C VAL A 163 10.22 -4.86 -7.71
N GLY A 164 9.18 -4.85 -8.52
CA GLY A 164 8.38 -6.05 -8.81
C GLY A 164 8.89 -6.70 -10.10
N LYS A 165 9.25 -7.97 -10.03
CA LYS A 165 9.79 -8.73 -11.18
C LYS A 165 8.71 -9.18 -12.14
N VAL A 166 9.06 -9.12 -13.45
CA VAL A 166 8.26 -9.67 -14.55
C VAL A 166 8.24 -11.18 -14.54
#